data_6c43efba32760a91a1c5850519dca58d
#
_entry.id   6c43efba32760a91a1c5850519dca58d
#
_cell.length_a   1.000
_cell.length_b   1.000
_cell.length_c   1.000
_cell.angle_alpha   90.00
_cell.angle_beta   90.00
_cell.angle_gamma   90.00
#
_symmetry.space_group_name_H-M   'P 1'
#
loop_
_entity.id
_entity.type
_entity.pdbx_description
1 polymer ?
#
loop_
_entity_poly.entity_id
_entity_poly.type
_entity_poly.pdbx_seq_one_letter_code
_entity_poly.pdbx_strand_id
1 'polypeptide(L)'
;MLDKKNTSEFLNLEQACLFLGISLPTGRNWLKLGKLAKDREDEKGFVFSASSLAELKELIKSGSVEILRSRRNKTALKARDFFVNYIPSASVNRSPIRAVSEHYRDSTERAVINVVLAQGALSLLSSRGFINRGRRDNLIRDFLEGHLNCGEYDAVIRELFGKNSQNTLLKAANNLPDFTLEYIEGEDTLGYLYIMMSRAVNLHDAARYYPSSSLVEQTLSGLKLDAEKNYFDPLCGTGAFLVKLVSGGIPAEHIFGCDTDALSCALCRVNISLASNCTDIKLLRKNIVQRDVLSSARLPKFQVAVGNPLWNSCEDDQAARSYAPFVECSRYGRLYYADMYLERTLKAVDDNGTVSFVLPESMLTVASHARLRDIISEFSRTKAISYVSESFNNAQSRAIIWTLMKTTDESS
;
A
#
# COMPACT_ATOMS: atom_id res chain seq x y z
N MET A 1 -32.75 -30.35 23.14
CA MET A 1 -32.99 -30.24 24.59
C MET A 1 -31.65 -29.86 25.22
N LEU A 2 -31.41 -28.59 25.42
CA LEU A 2 -30.25 -28.07 26.16
C LEU A 2 -30.81 -27.26 27.31
N ASP A 3 -30.36 -27.60 28.48
CA ASP A 3 -30.87 -27.28 29.81
C ASP A 3 -31.23 -25.80 30.05
N LYS A 4 -32.48 -25.56 30.36
CA LYS A 4 -32.95 -24.42 31.13
C LYS A 4 -32.58 -24.66 32.61
N LYS A 5 -31.41 -24.14 33.03
CA LYS A 5 -31.14 -23.94 34.46
C LYS A 5 -30.15 -22.78 34.67
N ASN A 6 -30.59 -21.82 35.48
CA ASN A 6 -29.87 -20.68 36.09
C ASN A 6 -29.35 -19.57 35.14
N THR A 7 -30.25 -18.76 34.62
CA THR A 7 -29.90 -17.37 34.31
C THR A 7 -29.94 -16.59 35.64
N SER A 8 -28.77 -16.30 36.21
CA SER A 8 -28.69 -15.27 37.26
C SER A 8 -29.24 -13.99 36.68
N GLU A 9 -30.17 -13.35 37.40
CA GLU A 9 -30.87 -12.10 36.99
C GLU A 9 -29.88 -10.94 36.75
N PHE A 10 -28.62 -11.13 37.15
CA PHE A 10 -27.53 -10.16 37.10
C PHE A 10 -26.23 -10.78 36.57
N LEU A 11 -25.52 -10.04 35.74
CA LEU A 11 -24.27 -10.44 35.06
C LEU A 11 -23.13 -9.50 35.44
N ASN A 12 -21.92 -10.03 35.58
CA ASN A 12 -20.72 -9.19 35.70
C ASN A 12 -20.30 -8.65 34.35
N LEU A 13 -19.25 -7.76 34.29
CA LEU A 13 -18.81 -7.11 33.07
C LEU A 13 -18.36 -8.10 31.98
N GLU A 14 -17.69 -9.19 32.33
CA GLU A 14 -17.24 -10.18 31.36
C GLU A 14 -18.42 -10.94 30.74
N GLN A 15 -19.35 -11.33 31.56
CA GLN A 15 -20.59 -12.00 31.13
C GLN A 15 -21.48 -11.07 30.30
N ALA A 16 -21.60 -9.79 30.69
CA ALA A 16 -22.30 -8.77 29.91
C ALA A 16 -21.65 -8.56 28.53
N CYS A 17 -20.33 -8.49 28.45
CA CYS A 17 -19.60 -8.38 27.17
C CYS A 17 -19.85 -9.60 26.28
N LEU A 18 -19.82 -10.81 26.85
CA LEU A 18 -20.11 -12.05 26.14
C LEU A 18 -21.55 -12.07 25.61
N PHE A 19 -22.52 -11.66 26.43
CA PHE A 19 -23.93 -11.58 26.07
C PHE A 19 -24.19 -10.60 24.92
N LEU A 20 -23.51 -9.45 24.95
CA LEU A 20 -23.60 -8.41 23.90
C LEU A 20 -22.75 -8.71 22.65
N GLY A 21 -21.89 -9.73 22.70
CA GLY A 21 -20.97 -10.04 21.60
C GLY A 21 -19.86 -9.00 21.39
N ILE A 22 -19.41 -8.34 22.47
CA ILE A 22 -18.35 -7.32 22.44
C ILE A 22 -17.13 -7.77 23.26
N SER A 23 -15.96 -7.19 22.96
CA SER A 23 -14.73 -7.48 23.73
C SER A 23 -14.76 -6.78 25.10
N LEU A 24 -14.05 -7.33 26.10
CA LEU A 24 -13.91 -6.73 27.43
C LEU A 24 -13.34 -5.30 27.39
N PRO A 25 -12.31 -4.97 26.58
CA PRO A 25 -11.86 -3.59 26.38
C PRO A 25 -12.97 -2.66 25.84
N THR A 26 -13.81 -3.17 24.92
CA THR A 26 -14.96 -2.43 24.39
C THR A 26 -15.99 -2.17 25.49
N GLY A 27 -16.30 -3.16 26.30
CA GLY A 27 -17.21 -3.02 27.44
C GLY A 27 -16.75 -1.99 28.46
N ARG A 28 -15.44 -2.01 28.83
CA ARG A 28 -14.85 -1.00 29.71
C ARG A 28 -14.93 0.42 29.13
N ASN A 29 -14.72 0.57 27.84
CA ASN A 29 -14.85 1.87 27.16
C ASN A 29 -16.29 2.34 27.10
N TRP A 30 -17.25 1.43 26.87
CA TRP A 30 -18.68 1.74 26.84
C TRP A 30 -19.21 2.17 28.22
N LEU A 31 -18.69 1.58 29.30
CA LEU A 31 -18.95 2.06 30.65
C LEU A 31 -18.49 3.50 30.86
N LYS A 32 -17.25 3.82 30.44
CA LYS A 32 -16.70 5.18 30.53
C LYS A 32 -17.50 6.20 29.71
N LEU A 33 -18.05 5.78 28.57
CA LEU A 33 -18.82 6.63 27.67
C LEU A 33 -20.33 6.66 27.97
N GLY A 34 -20.77 5.97 29.03
CA GLY A 34 -22.20 5.86 29.38
C GLY A 34 -23.07 5.07 28.39
N LYS A 35 -22.46 4.35 27.45
CA LYS A 35 -23.17 3.50 26.46
C LYS A 35 -23.58 2.15 27.03
N LEU A 36 -22.89 1.67 28.05
CA LEU A 36 -23.24 0.51 28.86
C LEU A 36 -23.51 1.02 30.28
N ALA A 37 -24.75 1.10 30.65
CA ALA A 37 -25.14 1.54 31.99
C ALA A 37 -25.00 0.37 32.99
N LYS A 38 -24.37 0.62 34.13
CA LYS A 38 -24.34 -0.33 35.26
C LYS A 38 -25.64 -0.18 36.08
N ASP A 39 -26.23 -1.27 36.50
CA ASP A 39 -27.39 -1.23 37.37
C ASP A 39 -26.98 -1.00 38.83
N ARG A 40 -25.86 -1.62 39.24
CA ARG A 40 -25.25 -1.41 40.57
C ARG A 40 -23.78 -1.75 40.56
N GLU A 41 -23.10 -1.41 41.66
CA GLU A 41 -21.71 -1.78 41.91
C GLU A 41 -21.66 -2.50 43.27
N ASP A 42 -21.01 -3.65 43.32
CA ASP A 42 -20.78 -4.42 44.53
C ASP A 42 -19.29 -4.64 44.78
N GLU A 43 -18.93 -5.35 45.84
CA GLU A 43 -17.52 -5.63 46.20
C GLU A 43 -16.74 -6.40 45.11
N LYS A 44 -17.47 -7.03 44.16
CA LYS A 44 -16.88 -7.80 43.02
C LYS A 44 -16.89 -7.02 41.73
N GLY A 45 -17.37 -5.75 41.72
CA GLY A 45 -17.35 -4.85 40.57
C GLY A 45 -18.74 -4.49 40.00
N PHE A 46 -18.79 -4.11 38.72
CA PHE A 46 -20.01 -3.67 38.07
C PHE A 46 -20.95 -4.83 37.76
N VAL A 47 -22.24 -4.61 38.01
CA VAL A 47 -23.32 -5.59 37.84
C VAL A 47 -24.38 -5.05 36.88
N PHE A 48 -24.82 -5.89 35.95
CA PHE A 48 -25.76 -5.59 34.87
C PHE A 48 -26.94 -6.52 34.90
N SER A 49 -28.17 -5.99 34.79
CA SER A 49 -29.36 -6.82 34.68
C SER A 49 -29.51 -7.43 33.30
N ALA A 50 -29.97 -8.65 33.21
CA ALA A 50 -30.22 -9.33 31.95
C ALA A 50 -31.22 -8.59 31.05
N SER A 51 -32.20 -7.87 31.67
CA SER A 51 -33.17 -7.05 30.93
C SER A 51 -32.53 -5.84 30.24
N SER A 52 -31.73 -5.04 30.96
CA SER A 52 -31.05 -3.88 30.41
C SER A 52 -30.08 -4.29 29.28
N LEU A 53 -29.41 -5.43 29.43
CA LEU A 53 -28.54 -5.97 28.38
C LEU A 53 -29.32 -6.48 27.17
N ALA A 54 -30.52 -7.04 27.35
CA ALA A 54 -31.38 -7.48 26.24
C ALA A 54 -31.89 -6.27 25.42
N GLU A 55 -32.32 -5.20 26.08
CA GLU A 55 -32.69 -3.96 25.41
C GLU A 55 -31.54 -3.36 24.63
N LEU A 56 -30.35 -3.27 25.23
CA LEU A 56 -29.17 -2.78 24.57
C LEU A 56 -28.77 -3.66 23.34
N LYS A 57 -28.95 -4.98 23.46
CA LYS A 57 -28.69 -5.93 22.36
C LYS A 57 -29.65 -5.72 21.19
N GLU A 58 -30.91 -5.42 21.42
CA GLU A 58 -31.88 -5.08 20.37
C GLU A 58 -31.58 -3.72 19.74
N LEU A 59 -31.16 -2.71 20.50
CA LEU A 59 -30.68 -1.42 19.97
C LEU A 59 -29.41 -1.58 19.11
N ILE A 60 -28.58 -2.51 19.46
CA ILE A 60 -27.40 -2.88 18.66
C ILE A 60 -27.81 -3.55 17.34
N LYS A 61 -28.76 -4.49 17.37
CA LYS A 61 -29.27 -5.18 16.17
C LYS A 61 -30.00 -4.24 15.22
N SER A 62 -30.76 -3.30 15.75
CA SER A 62 -31.48 -2.29 14.95
C SER A 62 -30.58 -1.21 14.37
N GLY A 63 -29.28 -1.19 14.74
CA GLY A 63 -28.33 -0.16 14.30
C GLY A 63 -28.44 1.17 15.03
N SER A 64 -29.35 1.27 16.03
CA SER A 64 -29.54 2.50 16.84
C SER A 64 -28.36 2.76 17.79
N VAL A 65 -27.61 1.72 18.16
CA VAL A 65 -26.32 1.82 18.87
C VAL A 65 -25.26 1.19 18.00
N GLU A 66 -24.40 2.02 17.43
CA GLU A 66 -23.24 1.50 16.70
C GLU A 66 -22.33 0.71 17.65
N ILE A 67 -22.30 -0.61 17.47
CA ILE A 67 -21.13 -1.37 17.91
C ILE A 67 -19.95 -0.81 17.09
N LEU A 68 -18.95 -0.25 17.77
CA LEU A 68 -17.61 -0.17 17.24
C LEU A 68 -17.16 -1.62 17.02
N ARG A 69 -17.50 -2.19 15.85
CA ARG A 69 -17.02 -3.51 15.43
C ARG A 69 -15.51 -3.50 15.63
N SER A 70 -14.98 -4.60 16.17
CA SER A 70 -13.54 -4.68 16.46
C SER A 70 -12.75 -4.16 15.26
N ARG A 71 -11.61 -3.49 15.48
CA ARG A 71 -10.77 -2.93 14.42
C ARG A 71 -10.52 -3.93 13.27
N ARG A 72 -10.48 -5.23 13.56
CA ARG A 72 -10.34 -6.32 12.57
C ARG A 72 -11.50 -6.42 11.58
N ASN A 73 -12.74 -6.24 12.02
CA ASN A 73 -13.92 -6.34 11.14
C ASN A 73 -14.22 -5.06 10.36
N LYS A 74 -13.79 -3.87 10.87
CA LYS A 74 -13.86 -2.61 10.09
C LYS A 74 -12.91 -2.61 8.91
N THR A 75 -11.75 -3.25 9.02
CA THR A 75 -10.74 -3.30 7.96
C THR A 75 -11.26 -4.08 6.74
N ALA A 76 -11.96 -5.20 6.93
CA ALA A 76 -12.41 -6.05 5.83
C ALA A 76 -13.57 -5.45 5.00
N LEU A 77 -14.50 -4.71 5.62
CA LEU A 77 -15.67 -4.13 4.92
C LEU A 77 -15.38 -2.77 4.27
N LYS A 78 -14.59 -1.91 4.94
CA LYS A 78 -14.21 -0.59 4.40
C LYS A 78 -13.08 -0.65 3.38
N ALA A 79 -12.25 -1.67 3.43
CA ALA A 79 -11.22 -1.91 2.44
C ALA A 79 -11.77 -2.17 1.02
N ARG A 80 -13.07 -2.53 0.86
CA ARG A 80 -13.70 -2.69 -0.44
C ARG A 80 -13.87 -1.38 -1.20
N ASP A 81 -14.03 -0.25 -0.52
CA ASP A 81 -14.34 1.04 -1.15
C ASP A 81 -13.09 1.87 -1.52
N PHE A 82 -11.93 1.59 -0.90
CA PHE A 82 -10.70 2.40 -1.07
C PHE A 82 -10.10 2.37 -2.46
N PHE A 83 -10.25 1.26 -3.20
CA PHE A 83 -9.61 1.10 -4.51
C PHE A 83 -10.57 1.35 -5.66
N VAL A 84 -11.76 1.84 -5.32
CA VAL A 84 -12.72 2.30 -6.33
C VAL A 84 -12.10 3.40 -7.20
N ASN A 85 -11.14 4.17 -6.67
CA ASN A 85 -10.53 5.32 -7.34
C ASN A 85 -9.06 5.13 -7.73
N TYR A 86 -8.49 3.91 -7.62
CA TYR A 86 -7.09 3.68 -8.01
C TYR A 86 -6.89 3.88 -9.52
N ILE A 87 -7.79 3.34 -10.33
CA ILE A 87 -7.91 3.65 -11.75
C ILE A 87 -9.29 4.28 -12.03
N PRO A 88 -9.45 5.03 -13.13
CA PRO A 88 -10.72 5.69 -13.46
C PRO A 88 -11.92 4.73 -13.46
N SER A 89 -13.07 5.19 -12.98
CA SER A 89 -14.29 4.34 -12.90
C SER A 89 -14.76 3.87 -14.28
N ALA A 90 -14.46 4.62 -15.32
CA ALA A 90 -14.78 4.30 -16.71
C ALA A 90 -13.74 3.39 -17.40
N SER A 91 -12.64 3.00 -16.72
CA SER A 91 -11.61 2.15 -17.32
C SER A 91 -12.19 0.81 -17.73
N VAL A 92 -11.92 0.38 -18.97
CA VAL A 92 -12.30 -0.92 -19.53
C VAL A 92 -11.64 -2.07 -18.78
N ASN A 93 -10.51 -1.83 -18.14
CA ASN A 93 -9.74 -2.82 -17.39
C ASN A 93 -10.37 -3.20 -16.04
N ARG A 94 -11.32 -2.40 -15.52
CA ARG A 94 -11.91 -2.68 -14.20
C ARG A 94 -12.71 -3.96 -14.15
N SER A 95 -13.53 -4.20 -15.17
CA SER A 95 -14.41 -5.38 -15.20
C SER A 95 -13.63 -6.69 -15.26
N PRO A 96 -12.67 -6.89 -16.19
CA PRO A 96 -11.87 -8.11 -16.25
C PRO A 96 -11.01 -8.32 -14.98
N ILE A 97 -10.42 -7.25 -14.41
CA ILE A 97 -9.65 -7.35 -13.17
C ILE A 97 -10.52 -7.77 -11.99
N ARG A 98 -11.72 -7.21 -11.87
CA ARG A 98 -12.67 -7.64 -10.81
C ARG A 98 -13.08 -9.09 -10.98
N ALA A 99 -13.41 -9.50 -12.20
CA ALA A 99 -13.83 -10.87 -12.48
C ALA A 99 -12.73 -11.88 -12.10
N VAL A 100 -11.48 -11.66 -12.52
CA VAL A 100 -10.37 -12.56 -12.18
C VAL A 100 -10.06 -12.56 -10.68
N SER A 101 -10.12 -11.41 -10.02
CA SER A 101 -9.89 -11.33 -8.58
C SER A 101 -11.00 -12.00 -7.76
N GLU A 102 -12.25 -11.94 -8.22
CA GLU A 102 -13.37 -12.63 -7.59
C GLU A 102 -13.31 -14.15 -7.82
N HIS A 103 -12.88 -14.59 -9.01
CA HIS A 103 -12.64 -16.00 -9.30
C HIS A 103 -11.64 -16.65 -8.33
N TYR A 104 -10.58 -15.93 -7.97
CA TYR A 104 -9.55 -16.41 -7.05
C TYR A 104 -9.72 -15.93 -5.61
N ARG A 105 -10.90 -15.42 -5.25
CA ARG A 105 -11.19 -15.08 -3.85
C ARG A 105 -11.00 -16.33 -2.99
N ASP A 106 -10.26 -16.19 -1.90
CA ASP A 106 -9.92 -17.26 -0.98
C ASP A 106 -8.88 -18.29 -1.48
N SER A 107 -8.27 -18.07 -2.64
CA SER A 107 -7.12 -18.86 -3.05
C SER A 107 -5.91 -18.55 -2.16
N THR A 108 -5.17 -19.57 -1.75
CA THR A 108 -3.93 -19.43 -0.95
C THR A 108 -2.67 -19.65 -1.79
N GLU A 109 -2.83 -19.92 -3.10
CA GLU A 109 -1.72 -20.27 -3.98
C GLU A 109 -1.03 -19.04 -4.55
N ARG A 110 0.20 -18.74 -4.11
CA ARG A 110 1.02 -17.66 -4.67
C ARG A 110 1.27 -17.77 -6.17
N ALA A 111 1.35 -18.97 -6.71
CA ALA A 111 1.52 -19.21 -8.15
C ALA A 111 0.40 -18.59 -8.98
N VAL A 112 -0.84 -18.59 -8.47
CA VAL A 112 -2.00 -17.98 -9.13
C VAL A 112 -1.78 -16.48 -9.30
N ILE A 113 -1.33 -15.77 -8.25
CA ILE A 113 -1.04 -14.33 -8.35
C ILE A 113 0.00 -14.08 -9.42
N ASN A 114 1.12 -14.81 -9.39
CA ASN A 114 2.22 -14.66 -10.34
C ASN A 114 1.74 -14.87 -11.80
N VAL A 115 0.92 -15.89 -12.03
CA VAL A 115 0.36 -16.19 -13.36
C VAL A 115 -0.63 -15.10 -13.81
N VAL A 116 -1.53 -14.64 -12.93
CA VAL A 116 -2.48 -13.58 -13.26
C VAL A 116 -1.76 -12.27 -13.58
N LEU A 117 -0.74 -11.91 -12.80
CA LEU A 117 0.05 -10.69 -13.05
C LEU A 117 0.87 -10.78 -14.33
N ALA A 118 1.46 -11.95 -14.61
CA ALA A 118 2.19 -12.18 -15.86
C ALA A 118 1.24 -12.15 -17.08
N GLN A 119 0.05 -12.73 -16.99
CA GLN A 119 -0.97 -12.62 -18.04
C GLN A 119 -1.36 -11.16 -18.28
N GLY A 120 -1.60 -10.40 -17.21
CA GLY A 120 -1.91 -8.97 -17.30
C GLY A 120 -0.78 -8.17 -17.96
N ALA A 121 0.48 -8.42 -17.56
CA ALA A 121 1.65 -7.77 -18.17
C ALA A 121 1.78 -8.11 -19.66
N LEU A 122 1.67 -9.39 -20.03
CA LEU A 122 1.72 -9.82 -21.43
C LEU A 122 0.56 -9.22 -22.25
N SER A 123 -0.64 -9.15 -21.67
CA SER A 123 -1.80 -8.54 -22.32
C SER A 123 -1.57 -7.06 -22.64
N LEU A 124 -1.06 -6.28 -21.67
CA LEU A 124 -0.74 -4.86 -21.88
C LEU A 124 0.39 -4.65 -22.88
N LEU A 125 1.47 -5.46 -22.80
CA LEU A 125 2.57 -5.41 -23.77
C LEU A 125 2.10 -5.72 -25.19
N SER A 126 1.21 -6.71 -25.34
CA SER A 126 0.60 -7.07 -26.62
C SER A 126 -0.34 -5.97 -27.12
N SER A 127 -1.18 -5.41 -26.25
CA SER A 127 -2.07 -4.28 -26.58
C SER A 127 -1.30 -3.04 -27.04
N ARG A 128 -0.12 -2.79 -26.45
CA ARG A 128 0.78 -1.69 -26.84
C ARG A 128 1.59 -1.97 -28.11
N GLY A 129 1.61 -3.24 -28.57
CA GLY A 129 2.37 -3.66 -29.73
C GLY A 129 3.86 -3.91 -29.46
N PHE A 130 4.26 -4.08 -28.19
CA PHE A 130 5.65 -4.34 -27.81
C PHE A 130 6.03 -5.83 -27.95
N ILE A 131 5.04 -6.70 -27.94
CA ILE A 131 5.19 -8.13 -28.25
C ILE A 131 4.14 -8.56 -29.26
N ASN A 132 4.42 -9.64 -29.97
CA ASN A 132 3.46 -10.20 -30.92
C ASN A 132 2.24 -10.75 -30.17
N ARG A 133 1.09 -10.71 -30.83
CA ARG A 133 -0.12 -11.34 -30.32
C ARG A 133 0.08 -12.84 -30.31
N GLY A 134 -0.18 -13.46 -29.15
CA GLY A 134 -0.13 -14.91 -29.02
C GLY A 134 -1.17 -15.64 -29.89
N ARG A 135 -1.05 -16.95 -29.99
CA ARG A 135 -2.00 -17.81 -30.73
C ARG A 135 -3.34 -17.98 -30.00
N ARG A 136 -3.34 -17.67 -28.68
CA ARG A 136 -4.48 -17.85 -27.76
C ARG A 136 -4.67 -16.59 -26.92
N ASP A 137 -5.83 -16.45 -26.33
CA ASP A 137 -6.08 -15.37 -25.36
C ASP A 137 -5.32 -15.60 -24.04
N ASN A 138 -4.87 -16.83 -23.74
CA ASN A 138 -4.02 -17.19 -22.61
C ASN A 138 -2.54 -17.04 -22.98
N LEU A 139 -2.04 -15.78 -22.99
CA LEU A 139 -0.68 -15.44 -23.38
C LEU A 139 0.37 -16.05 -22.44
N ILE A 140 0.07 -16.16 -21.15
CA ILE A 140 1.00 -16.75 -20.18
C ILE A 140 1.23 -18.24 -20.44
N ARG A 141 0.22 -18.96 -20.87
CA ARG A 141 0.37 -20.35 -21.27
C ARG A 141 1.25 -20.48 -22.51
N ASP A 142 0.99 -19.68 -23.56
CA ASP A 142 1.82 -19.65 -24.76
C ASP A 142 3.28 -19.30 -24.44
N PHE A 143 3.51 -18.39 -23.48
CA PHE A 143 4.86 -18.04 -23.01
C PHE A 143 5.54 -19.22 -22.30
N LEU A 144 4.85 -19.87 -21.37
CA LEU A 144 5.39 -21.01 -20.60
C LEU A 144 5.65 -22.25 -21.48
N GLU A 145 4.86 -22.44 -22.53
CA GLU A 145 5.04 -23.53 -23.53
C GLU A 145 6.10 -23.17 -24.60
N GLY A 146 6.64 -21.93 -24.59
CA GLY A 146 7.65 -21.47 -25.56
C GLY A 146 7.08 -21.08 -26.93
N HIS A 147 5.77 -20.88 -27.04
CA HIS A 147 5.07 -20.47 -28.25
C HIS A 147 4.99 -18.95 -28.43
N LEU A 148 5.24 -18.16 -27.38
CA LEU A 148 5.26 -16.70 -27.38
C LEU A 148 6.68 -16.19 -27.09
N ASN A 149 7.26 -15.47 -28.04
CA ASN A 149 8.53 -14.80 -27.87
C ASN A 149 8.30 -13.35 -27.43
N CYS A 150 8.80 -12.99 -26.25
CA CYS A 150 8.66 -11.65 -25.68
C CYS A 150 9.90 -10.77 -25.87
N GLY A 151 10.96 -11.25 -26.59
CA GLY A 151 12.17 -10.47 -26.83
C GLY A 151 12.82 -9.97 -25.52
N GLU A 152 13.10 -8.68 -25.44
CA GLU A 152 13.72 -8.04 -24.26
C GLU A 152 12.88 -8.18 -22.99
N TYR A 153 11.57 -8.40 -23.11
CA TYR A 153 10.64 -8.57 -21.97
C TYR A 153 10.68 -9.97 -21.34
N ASP A 154 11.27 -10.97 -22.01
CA ASP A 154 11.33 -12.35 -21.49
C ASP A 154 11.86 -12.41 -20.07
N ALA A 155 12.96 -11.70 -19.81
CA ALA A 155 13.60 -11.69 -18.50
C ALA A 155 12.71 -11.08 -17.41
N VAL A 156 12.01 -9.96 -17.67
CA VAL A 156 11.15 -9.30 -16.68
C VAL A 156 9.86 -10.07 -16.47
N ILE A 157 9.31 -10.73 -17.48
CA ILE A 157 8.14 -11.63 -17.32
C ILE A 157 8.51 -12.83 -16.46
N ARG A 158 9.69 -13.42 -16.63
CA ARG A 158 10.18 -14.50 -15.75
C ARG A 158 10.39 -14.07 -14.30
N GLU A 159 10.77 -12.81 -14.05
CA GLU A 159 10.86 -12.26 -12.69
C GLU A 159 9.50 -12.32 -11.96
N LEU A 160 8.37 -12.19 -12.68
CA LEU A 160 7.03 -12.29 -12.10
C LEU A 160 6.72 -13.70 -11.56
N PHE A 161 7.43 -14.73 -11.99
CA PHE A 161 7.20 -16.10 -11.55
C PHE A 161 7.73 -16.39 -10.15
N GLY A 162 8.63 -15.57 -9.64
CA GLY A 162 9.27 -15.79 -8.34
C GLY A 162 10.01 -17.13 -8.29
N LYS A 163 9.79 -17.90 -7.22
CA LYS A 163 10.41 -19.22 -7.01
C LYS A 163 9.54 -20.41 -7.46
N ASN A 164 8.45 -20.16 -8.20
CA ASN A 164 7.55 -21.23 -8.64
C ASN A 164 8.19 -22.08 -9.75
N SER A 165 7.98 -23.39 -9.69
CA SER A 165 8.39 -24.29 -10.77
C SER A 165 7.53 -24.11 -12.02
N GLN A 166 8.07 -24.45 -13.20
CA GLN A 166 7.33 -24.36 -14.45
C GLN A 166 6.05 -25.21 -14.44
N ASN A 167 6.08 -26.38 -13.83
CA ASN A 167 4.89 -27.24 -13.71
C ASN A 167 3.79 -26.59 -12.85
N THR A 168 4.17 -25.93 -11.75
CA THR A 168 3.23 -25.21 -10.89
C THR A 168 2.59 -24.04 -11.65
N LEU A 169 3.40 -23.28 -12.40
CA LEU A 169 2.92 -22.15 -13.21
C LEU A 169 2.00 -22.63 -14.35
N LEU A 170 2.36 -23.72 -15.04
CA LEU A 170 1.50 -24.29 -16.11
C LEU A 170 0.17 -24.77 -15.55
N LYS A 171 0.17 -25.44 -14.37
CA LYS A 171 -1.08 -25.83 -13.70
C LYS A 171 -1.96 -24.63 -13.40
N ALA A 172 -1.39 -23.55 -12.86
CA ALA A 172 -2.14 -22.33 -12.60
C ALA A 172 -2.62 -21.65 -13.89
N ALA A 173 -1.79 -21.61 -14.95
CA ALA A 173 -2.13 -21.02 -16.24
C ALA A 173 -3.25 -21.77 -16.96
N ASN A 174 -3.31 -23.10 -16.81
CA ASN A 174 -4.39 -23.92 -17.39
C ASN A 174 -5.76 -23.68 -16.73
N ASN A 175 -5.76 -23.21 -15.48
CA ASN A 175 -6.97 -22.89 -14.72
C ASN A 175 -7.29 -21.38 -14.74
N LEU A 176 -6.53 -20.58 -15.49
CA LEU A 176 -6.75 -19.15 -15.59
C LEU A 176 -8.00 -18.87 -16.43
N PRO A 177 -8.98 -18.12 -15.91
CA PRO A 177 -10.08 -17.64 -16.74
C PRO A 177 -9.56 -16.69 -17.82
N ASP A 178 -10.19 -16.67 -18.96
CA ASP A 178 -9.84 -15.77 -20.05
C ASP A 178 -10.05 -14.32 -19.61
N PHE A 179 -8.99 -13.52 -19.66
CA PHE A 179 -9.07 -12.09 -19.53
C PHE A 179 -7.95 -11.41 -20.31
N THR A 180 -8.27 -10.25 -20.84
CA THR A 180 -7.35 -9.37 -21.55
C THR A 180 -7.42 -7.97 -20.93
N LEU A 181 -6.31 -7.24 -20.99
CA LEU A 181 -6.20 -5.86 -20.55
C LEU A 181 -5.74 -5.00 -21.71
N GLU A 182 -6.23 -3.77 -21.73
CA GLU A 182 -5.87 -2.77 -22.74
C GLU A 182 -4.97 -1.71 -22.11
N TYR A 183 -3.91 -1.33 -22.82
CA TYR A 183 -3.08 -0.22 -22.37
C TYR A 183 -3.86 1.10 -22.47
N ILE A 184 -3.92 1.83 -21.36
CA ILE A 184 -4.50 3.17 -21.27
C ILE A 184 -3.41 4.10 -20.75
N GLU A 185 -3.13 5.16 -21.48
CA GLU A 185 -2.10 6.10 -21.14
C GLU A 185 -2.32 6.74 -19.77
N GLY A 186 -1.27 6.75 -18.94
CA GLY A 186 -1.31 7.31 -17.59
C GLY A 186 -2.09 6.48 -16.56
N GLU A 187 -2.60 5.28 -16.93
CA GLU A 187 -3.26 4.35 -16.00
C GLU A 187 -2.29 3.29 -15.50
N ASP A 188 -2.16 3.13 -14.18
CA ASP A 188 -1.44 2.02 -13.56
C ASP A 188 -2.34 0.78 -13.43
N THR A 189 -2.64 0.17 -14.58
CA THR A 189 -3.49 -1.03 -14.67
C THR A 189 -2.87 -2.23 -13.94
N LEU A 190 -1.54 -2.43 -14.04
CA LEU A 190 -0.86 -3.53 -13.34
C LEU A 190 -0.85 -3.33 -11.83
N GLY A 191 -0.71 -2.10 -11.36
CA GLY A 191 -0.84 -1.79 -9.94
C GLY A 191 -2.22 -2.12 -9.41
N TYR A 192 -3.27 -1.76 -10.16
CA TYR A 192 -4.64 -2.13 -9.80
C TYR A 192 -4.86 -3.64 -9.76
N LEU A 193 -4.37 -4.36 -10.76
CA LEU A 193 -4.42 -5.83 -10.81
C LEU A 193 -3.68 -6.44 -9.60
N TYR A 194 -2.46 -5.95 -9.30
CA TYR A 194 -1.67 -6.40 -8.16
C TYR A 194 -2.40 -6.22 -6.82
N ILE A 195 -2.99 -5.04 -6.60
CA ILE A 195 -3.76 -4.73 -5.41
C ILE A 195 -4.96 -5.67 -5.27
N MET A 196 -5.73 -5.86 -6.34
CA MET A 196 -6.92 -6.70 -6.35
C MET A 196 -6.57 -8.17 -6.08
N MET A 197 -5.50 -8.69 -6.69
CA MET A 197 -5.04 -10.06 -6.49
C MET A 197 -4.44 -10.29 -5.10
N SER A 198 -3.62 -9.37 -4.59
CA SER A 198 -3.04 -9.45 -3.24
C SER A 198 -4.10 -9.54 -2.14
N ARG A 199 -5.28 -8.95 -2.37
CA ARG A 199 -6.43 -9.01 -1.48
C ARG A 199 -7.22 -10.29 -1.61
N ALA A 200 -7.45 -10.74 -2.85
CA ALA A 200 -8.21 -11.95 -3.10
C ALA A 200 -7.57 -13.16 -2.39
N VAL A 201 -6.25 -13.16 -2.26
CA VAL A 201 -5.46 -14.26 -1.68
C VAL A 201 -5.05 -14.00 -0.21
N ASN A 202 -5.68 -13.02 0.47
CA ASN A 202 -5.42 -12.69 1.88
C ASN A 202 -3.91 -12.48 2.22
N LEU A 203 -3.11 -12.00 1.28
CA LEU A 203 -1.76 -11.56 1.55
C LEU A 203 -1.83 -10.26 2.36
N HIS A 204 -1.90 -10.41 3.68
CA HIS A 204 -1.99 -9.32 4.62
C HIS A 204 -0.65 -8.59 4.78
N ASP A 205 -0.36 -7.67 3.87
CA ASP A 205 0.39 -6.48 4.20
C ASP A 205 -0.60 -5.33 4.47
N ALA A 206 -1.29 -5.41 5.60
CA ALA A 206 -2.33 -4.48 6.02
C ALA A 206 -1.84 -3.02 6.17
N ALA A 207 -0.54 -2.78 6.03
CA ALA A 207 0.11 -1.49 6.18
C ALA A 207 0.40 -0.77 4.85
N ARG A 208 0.31 -1.47 3.70
CA ARG A 208 0.58 -0.85 2.40
C ARG A 208 -0.65 -0.07 1.94
N TYR A 209 -0.51 1.23 1.88
CA TYR A 209 -1.48 2.13 1.26
C TYR A 209 -1.01 2.48 -0.15
N TYR A 210 -1.81 2.14 -1.15
CA TYR A 210 -1.55 2.51 -2.54
C TYR A 210 -2.26 3.83 -2.84
N PRO A 211 -1.53 4.86 -3.29
CA PRO A 211 -2.12 6.17 -3.56
C PRO A 211 -3.07 6.10 -4.75
N SER A 212 -4.18 6.86 -4.68
CA SER A 212 -5.06 7.04 -5.83
C SER A 212 -4.37 7.85 -6.93
N SER A 213 -4.85 7.74 -8.17
CA SER A 213 -4.33 8.57 -9.28
C SER A 213 -4.41 10.07 -8.98
N SER A 214 -5.51 10.51 -8.36
CA SER A 214 -5.70 11.92 -7.99
C SER A 214 -4.71 12.39 -6.93
N LEU A 215 -4.35 11.55 -5.97
CA LEU A 215 -3.34 11.86 -4.96
C LEU A 215 -1.94 11.96 -5.57
N VAL A 216 -1.60 11.05 -6.49
CA VAL A 216 -0.34 11.12 -7.24
C VAL A 216 -0.27 12.42 -8.04
N GLU A 217 -1.34 12.77 -8.76
CA GLU A 217 -1.42 14.01 -9.52
C GLU A 217 -1.32 15.25 -8.62
N GLN A 218 -2.01 15.28 -7.49
CA GLN A 218 -1.90 16.36 -6.51
C GLN A 218 -0.48 16.52 -5.99
N THR A 219 0.22 15.41 -5.71
CA THR A 219 1.60 15.44 -5.23
C THR A 219 2.56 16.00 -6.29
N LEU A 220 2.40 15.58 -7.54
CA LEU A 220 3.27 16.01 -8.65
C LEU A 220 2.96 17.42 -9.12
N SER A 221 1.71 17.89 -9.04
CA SER A 221 1.31 19.24 -9.45
C SER A 221 1.99 20.35 -8.64
N GLY A 222 2.43 20.05 -7.41
CA GLY A 222 3.24 20.94 -6.57
C GLY A 222 4.70 21.06 -6.98
N LEU A 223 5.15 20.28 -7.99
CA LEU A 223 6.53 20.20 -8.43
C LEU A 223 6.68 20.82 -9.84
N LYS A 224 7.76 21.58 -10.04
CA LYS A 224 8.18 21.96 -11.39
C LYS A 224 8.97 20.80 -11.99
N LEU A 225 8.34 20.05 -12.90
CA LEU A 225 9.00 18.94 -13.58
C LEU A 225 10.09 19.48 -14.54
N ASP A 226 11.19 18.75 -14.60
CA ASP A 226 12.38 19.12 -15.40
C ASP A 226 12.97 17.81 -15.96
N ALA A 227 13.00 17.67 -17.26
CA ALA A 227 13.43 16.46 -17.96
C ALA A 227 14.91 16.11 -17.76
N GLU A 228 15.73 17.08 -17.32
CA GLU A 228 17.17 16.88 -17.07
C GLU A 228 17.45 16.38 -15.64
N LYS A 229 16.43 16.32 -14.77
CA LYS A 229 16.58 15.89 -13.37
C LYS A 229 16.27 14.42 -13.16
N ASN A 230 17.03 13.81 -12.27
CA ASN A 230 16.75 12.47 -11.80
C ASN A 230 15.69 12.48 -10.71
N TYR A 231 14.69 11.60 -10.85
CA TYR A 231 13.57 11.39 -9.94
C TYR A 231 13.70 10.06 -9.23
N PHE A 232 13.39 10.03 -7.96
CA PHE A 232 13.53 8.84 -7.14
C PHE A 232 12.28 8.59 -6.29
N ASP A 233 11.80 7.34 -6.30
CA ASP A 233 10.80 6.86 -5.36
C ASP A 233 11.41 5.75 -4.48
N PRO A 234 11.59 6.00 -3.17
CA PRO A 234 12.24 5.04 -2.26
C PRO A 234 11.39 3.82 -1.90
N LEU A 235 10.10 3.83 -2.25
CA LEU A 235 9.11 2.76 -2.02
C LEU A 235 8.16 2.69 -3.20
N CYS A 236 8.74 2.46 -4.40
CA CYS A 236 8.02 2.69 -5.67
C CYS A 236 6.84 1.75 -5.90
N GLY A 237 6.74 0.63 -5.20
CA GLY A 237 5.70 -0.36 -5.47
C GLY A 237 5.67 -0.75 -6.93
N THR A 238 4.48 -0.73 -7.53
CA THR A 238 4.26 -0.96 -8.97
C THR A 238 4.54 0.27 -9.84
N GLY A 239 4.92 1.41 -9.25
CA GLY A 239 5.40 2.58 -9.97
C GLY A 239 4.38 3.71 -10.15
N ALA A 240 3.34 3.83 -9.32
CA ALA A 240 2.29 4.81 -9.50
C ALA A 240 2.80 6.26 -9.72
N PHE A 241 3.77 6.73 -8.90
CA PHE A 241 4.40 8.03 -9.07
C PHE A 241 5.29 8.07 -10.32
N LEU A 242 6.09 7.02 -10.53
CA LEU A 242 7.07 6.97 -11.62
C LEU A 242 6.40 6.92 -12.99
N VAL A 243 5.31 6.18 -13.13
CA VAL A 243 4.47 6.16 -14.35
C VAL A 243 3.94 7.56 -14.67
N LYS A 244 3.44 8.30 -13.68
CA LYS A 244 2.96 9.68 -13.90
C LYS A 244 4.08 10.64 -14.28
N LEU A 245 5.29 10.46 -13.73
CA LEU A 245 6.45 11.27 -14.13
C LEU A 245 6.81 11.03 -15.60
N VAL A 246 6.89 9.78 -16.06
CA VAL A 246 7.20 9.50 -17.48
C VAL A 246 6.06 9.94 -18.40
N SER A 247 4.80 9.79 -18.01
CA SER A 247 3.65 10.33 -18.75
C SER A 247 3.66 11.87 -18.78
N GLY A 248 4.29 12.51 -17.80
CA GLY A 248 4.55 13.95 -17.74
C GLY A 248 5.78 14.41 -18.53
N GLY A 249 6.44 13.53 -19.29
CA GLY A 249 7.56 13.84 -20.17
C GLY A 249 8.96 13.64 -19.56
N ILE A 250 9.07 13.05 -18.37
CA ILE A 250 10.39 12.71 -17.80
C ILE A 250 10.91 11.46 -18.50
N PRO A 251 12.15 11.49 -19.09
CA PRO A 251 12.74 10.33 -19.73
C PRO A 251 12.99 9.17 -18.77
N ALA A 252 12.86 7.92 -19.26
CA ALA A 252 12.99 6.73 -18.42
C ALA A 252 14.39 6.57 -17.79
N GLU A 253 15.44 7.10 -18.41
CA GLU A 253 16.80 7.14 -17.89
C GLU A 253 16.95 7.98 -16.62
N HIS A 254 16.06 8.94 -16.40
CA HIS A 254 16.03 9.82 -15.24
C HIS A 254 15.08 9.33 -14.13
N ILE A 255 14.49 8.15 -14.29
CA ILE A 255 13.56 7.56 -13.33
C ILE A 255 14.26 6.46 -12.53
N PHE A 256 14.25 6.59 -11.21
CA PHE A 256 14.83 5.63 -10.27
C PHE A 256 13.78 5.22 -9.21
N GLY A 257 13.80 3.94 -8.83
CA GLY A 257 12.90 3.42 -7.81
C GLY A 257 13.50 2.26 -7.04
N CYS A 258 13.09 2.12 -5.80
CA CYS A 258 13.39 0.97 -4.96
C CYS A 258 12.10 0.44 -4.32
N ASP A 259 12.03 -0.85 -4.13
CA ASP A 259 11.05 -1.50 -3.24
C ASP A 259 11.68 -2.77 -2.68
N THR A 260 11.20 -3.24 -1.54
CA THR A 260 11.64 -4.52 -0.94
C THR A 260 11.00 -5.72 -1.62
N ASP A 261 9.87 -5.53 -2.31
CA ASP A 261 9.16 -6.57 -3.04
C ASP A 261 9.63 -6.69 -4.49
N ALA A 262 10.27 -7.82 -4.81
CA ALA A 262 10.75 -8.12 -6.16
C ALA A 262 9.65 -8.09 -7.23
N LEU A 263 8.45 -8.57 -6.86
CA LEU A 263 7.30 -8.63 -7.77
C LEU A 263 6.82 -7.22 -8.12
N SER A 264 6.70 -6.34 -7.14
CA SER A 264 6.40 -4.93 -7.34
C SER A 264 7.42 -4.24 -8.26
N CYS A 265 8.72 -4.48 -8.04
CA CYS A 265 9.78 -3.93 -8.91
C CYS A 265 9.66 -4.43 -10.36
N ALA A 266 9.35 -5.71 -10.57
CA ALA A 266 9.17 -6.26 -11.92
C ALA A 266 7.97 -5.62 -12.62
N LEU A 267 6.84 -5.48 -11.93
CA LEU A 267 5.66 -4.78 -12.45
C LEU A 267 5.94 -3.31 -12.75
N CYS A 268 6.68 -2.62 -11.87
CA CYS A 268 7.10 -1.23 -12.06
C CYS A 268 7.91 -1.05 -13.37
N ARG A 269 8.84 -1.96 -13.66
CA ARG A 269 9.61 -1.93 -14.91
C ARG A 269 8.71 -2.06 -16.14
N VAL A 270 7.75 -2.98 -16.12
CA VAL A 270 6.77 -3.13 -17.21
C VAL A 270 5.92 -1.87 -17.35
N ASN A 271 5.42 -1.31 -16.26
CA ASN A 271 4.62 -0.09 -16.26
C ASN A 271 5.38 1.12 -16.83
N ILE A 272 6.64 1.32 -16.40
CA ILE A 272 7.48 2.42 -16.93
C ILE A 272 7.76 2.20 -18.41
N SER A 273 8.09 0.98 -18.84
CA SER A 273 8.29 0.66 -20.25
C SER A 273 7.05 1.00 -21.08
N LEU A 274 5.86 0.58 -20.64
CA LEU A 274 4.60 0.86 -21.31
C LEU A 274 4.32 2.37 -21.41
N ALA A 275 4.57 3.13 -20.33
CA ALA A 275 4.27 4.56 -20.27
C ALA A 275 5.27 5.42 -21.06
N SER A 276 6.57 5.05 -21.06
CA SER A 276 7.65 5.83 -21.69
C SER A 276 8.00 5.38 -23.12
N ASN A 277 7.46 4.29 -23.61
CA ASN A 277 7.92 3.59 -24.81
C ASN A 277 9.41 3.12 -24.74
N CYS A 278 9.99 3.06 -23.55
CA CYS A 278 11.35 2.56 -23.35
C CYS A 278 11.37 1.04 -23.38
N THR A 279 12.00 0.46 -24.39
CA THR A 279 12.16 -1.00 -24.55
C THR A 279 13.49 -1.51 -23.99
N ASP A 280 14.36 -0.62 -23.50
CA ASP A 280 15.61 -1.02 -22.83
C ASP A 280 15.35 -1.55 -21.43
N ILE A 281 15.03 -2.83 -21.36
CA ILE A 281 14.75 -3.52 -20.07
C ILE A 281 16.01 -3.56 -19.19
N LYS A 282 17.22 -3.53 -19.77
CA LYS A 282 18.47 -3.49 -18.98
C LYS A 282 18.59 -2.17 -18.22
N LEU A 283 18.28 -1.06 -18.88
CA LEU A 283 18.21 0.26 -18.24
C LEU A 283 17.20 0.23 -17.09
N LEU A 284 15.98 -0.23 -17.34
CA LEU A 284 14.92 -0.28 -16.32
C LEU A 284 15.29 -1.18 -15.14
N ARG A 285 15.95 -2.32 -15.38
CA ARG A 285 16.45 -3.20 -14.30
C ARG A 285 17.59 -2.58 -13.49
N LYS A 286 18.38 -1.70 -14.08
CA LYS A 286 19.42 -0.92 -13.38
C LYS A 286 18.80 0.17 -12.49
N ASN A 287 17.77 0.83 -12.97
CA ASN A 287 17.18 1.99 -12.33
C ASN A 287 16.09 1.63 -11.28
N ILE A 288 15.33 0.56 -11.53
CA ILE A 288 14.30 0.06 -10.62
C ILE A 288 14.81 -1.23 -9.98
N VAL A 289 15.13 -1.17 -8.69
CA VAL A 289 15.84 -2.26 -8.02
C VAL A 289 15.12 -2.76 -6.77
N GLN A 290 15.15 -4.08 -6.56
CA GLN A 290 14.74 -4.64 -5.28
C GLN A 290 15.77 -4.27 -4.22
N ARG A 291 15.40 -3.37 -3.32
CA ARG A 291 16.31 -2.86 -2.29
C ARG A 291 15.53 -2.25 -1.13
N ASP A 292 16.00 -2.52 0.09
CA ASP A 292 15.60 -1.75 1.26
C ASP A 292 16.46 -0.49 1.37
N VAL A 293 15.84 0.67 1.15
CA VAL A 293 16.49 1.98 1.20
C VAL A 293 17.01 2.30 2.59
N LEU A 294 16.34 1.82 3.65
CA LEU A 294 16.70 2.13 5.05
C LEU A 294 17.99 1.43 5.49
N SER A 295 18.32 0.28 4.88
CA SER A 295 19.53 -0.50 5.20
C SER A 295 20.63 -0.39 4.14
N SER A 296 20.42 0.39 3.06
CA SER A 296 21.34 0.47 1.93
C SER A 296 22.41 1.55 2.11
N ALA A 297 23.69 1.20 1.94
CA ALA A 297 24.78 2.14 2.05
C ALA A 297 24.77 3.21 0.92
N ARG A 298 24.30 2.84 -0.27
CA ARG A 298 24.30 3.73 -1.45
C ARG A 298 22.92 3.82 -2.06
N LEU A 299 22.47 5.04 -2.34
CA LEU A 299 21.29 5.37 -3.12
C LEU A 299 21.71 5.95 -4.48
N PRO A 300 20.83 5.96 -5.50
CA PRO A 300 21.13 6.68 -6.74
C PRO A 300 21.34 8.17 -6.43
N LYS A 301 21.92 8.92 -7.37
CA LYS A 301 21.94 10.39 -7.31
C LYS A 301 20.64 10.91 -7.91
N PHE A 302 19.96 11.80 -7.21
CA PHE A 302 18.68 12.36 -7.63
C PHE A 302 18.48 13.77 -7.08
N GLN A 303 17.74 14.58 -7.83
CA GLN A 303 17.39 15.95 -7.48
C GLN A 303 15.95 16.07 -6.97
N VAL A 304 15.11 15.11 -7.28
CA VAL A 304 13.70 15.11 -6.83
C VAL A 304 13.34 13.73 -6.31
N ALA A 305 12.76 13.67 -5.11
CA ALA A 305 12.15 12.46 -4.60
C ALA A 305 10.65 12.64 -4.40
N VAL A 306 9.90 11.62 -4.76
CA VAL A 306 8.44 11.55 -4.59
C VAL A 306 8.07 10.20 -4.02
N GLY A 307 6.91 10.09 -3.37
CA GLY A 307 6.44 8.79 -2.90
C GLY A 307 5.43 8.87 -1.76
N ASN A 308 4.97 7.70 -1.35
CA ASN A 308 4.08 7.51 -0.22
C ASN A 308 4.68 6.43 0.70
N PRO A 309 5.59 6.79 1.63
CA PRO A 309 6.22 5.83 2.51
C PRO A 309 5.22 5.18 3.47
N LEU A 310 5.59 4.02 4.06
CA LEU A 310 4.79 3.34 5.06
C LEU A 310 4.60 4.19 6.31
N TRP A 311 3.36 4.23 6.87
CA TRP A 311 3.04 5.09 8.03
C TRP A 311 3.03 4.36 9.37
N ASN A 312 3.12 3.03 9.35
CA ASN A 312 3.13 2.23 10.56
C ASN A 312 4.45 2.34 11.35
N SER A 313 4.40 1.97 12.63
CA SER A 313 5.59 1.82 13.45
C SER A 313 6.40 0.59 13.02
N CYS A 314 7.72 0.69 13.15
CA CYS A 314 8.62 -0.43 13.06
C CYS A 314 8.61 -1.15 14.41
N GLU A 315 8.05 -2.37 14.44
CA GLU A 315 7.95 -3.18 15.67
C GLU A 315 9.04 -4.26 15.73
N ASP A 316 9.84 -4.40 14.66
CA ASP A 316 10.94 -5.34 14.58
C ASP A 316 12.24 -4.69 15.05
N ASP A 317 12.70 -5.07 16.25
CA ASP A 317 13.93 -4.57 16.86
C ASP A 317 15.18 -4.89 16.03
N GLN A 318 15.20 -6.01 15.30
CA GLN A 318 16.34 -6.40 14.47
C GLN A 318 16.42 -5.49 13.24
N ALA A 319 15.30 -5.25 12.57
CA ALA A 319 15.21 -4.28 11.48
C ALA A 319 15.62 -2.88 11.94
N ALA A 320 15.09 -2.42 13.08
CA ALA A 320 15.42 -1.12 13.66
C ALA A 320 16.92 -0.93 13.88
N ARG A 321 17.62 -1.94 14.42
CA ARG A 321 19.08 -1.91 14.60
C ARG A 321 19.84 -1.85 13.28
N SER A 322 19.34 -2.50 12.24
CA SER A 322 19.96 -2.45 10.91
C SER A 322 19.87 -1.09 10.25
N TYR A 323 18.85 -0.29 10.61
CA TYR A 323 18.64 1.07 10.08
C TYR A 323 19.45 2.15 10.81
N ALA A 324 19.83 1.92 12.08
CA ALA A 324 20.54 2.88 12.92
C ALA A 324 21.82 3.48 12.31
N PRO A 325 22.59 2.80 11.45
CA PRO A 325 23.74 3.42 10.77
C PRO A 325 23.37 4.48 9.74
N PHE A 326 22.12 4.48 9.24
CA PHE A 326 21.69 5.29 8.11
C PHE A 326 20.67 6.36 8.47
N VAL A 327 19.96 6.21 9.60
CA VAL A 327 18.93 7.14 10.06
C VAL A 327 19.06 7.40 11.56
N GLU A 328 18.97 8.68 11.95
CA GLU A 328 19.12 9.11 13.33
C GLU A 328 17.81 8.99 14.12
N CYS A 329 16.66 9.24 13.47
CA CYS A 329 15.37 9.11 14.14
C CYS A 329 15.12 7.69 14.67
N SER A 330 15.82 6.67 14.13
CA SER A 330 15.78 5.30 14.62
C SER A 330 16.41 5.07 15.99
N ARG A 331 17.10 6.06 16.55
CA ARG A 331 17.79 5.99 17.86
C ARG A 331 16.94 6.46 19.03
N TYR A 332 15.76 7.03 18.77
CA TYR A 332 14.97 7.74 19.79
C TYR A 332 13.49 7.30 19.78
N GLY A 333 13.07 6.62 20.82
CA GLY A 333 11.65 6.34 21.08
C GLY A 333 11.02 5.34 20.12
N ARG A 334 9.71 5.52 19.87
CA ARG A 334 8.95 4.68 18.94
C ARG A 334 9.30 5.03 17.50
N LEU A 335 9.66 4.02 16.73
CA LEU A 335 10.11 4.18 15.34
C LEU A 335 8.92 4.14 14.38
N TYR A 336 8.90 5.07 13.44
CA TYR A 336 7.94 5.10 12.35
C TYR A 336 8.67 5.02 11.00
N TYR A 337 8.19 4.18 10.11
CA TYR A 337 8.79 4.06 8.78
C TYR A 337 8.78 5.39 8.03
N ALA A 338 7.68 6.16 8.10
CA ALA A 338 7.59 7.47 7.45
C ALA A 338 8.72 8.43 7.86
N ASP A 339 9.06 8.45 9.16
CA ASP A 339 10.16 9.29 9.68
C ASP A 339 11.50 8.86 9.07
N MET A 340 11.77 7.56 9.11
CA MET A 340 13.03 7.01 8.61
C MET A 340 13.20 7.21 7.10
N TYR A 341 12.13 6.96 6.31
CA TYR A 341 12.17 7.18 4.86
C TYR A 341 12.37 8.64 4.51
N LEU A 342 11.69 9.57 5.22
CA LEU A 342 11.85 10.99 4.97
C LEU A 342 13.25 11.47 5.31
N GLU A 343 13.77 11.13 6.48
CA GLU A 343 15.15 11.48 6.89
C GLU A 343 16.16 10.93 5.88
N ARG A 344 16.06 9.62 5.57
CA ARG A 344 16.98 8.94 4.66
C ARG A 344 17.03 9.58 3.29
N THR A 345 15.86 9.91 2.75
CA THR A 345 15.72 10.51 1.43
C THR A 345 16.20 11.96 1.43
N LEU A 346 15.87 12.72 2.46
CA LEU A 346 16.29 14.12 2.61
C LEU A 346 17.83 14.25 2.71
N LYS A 347 18.48 13.35 3.45
CA LYS A 347 19.96 13.33 3.53
C LYS A 347 20.61 12.90 2.21
N ALA A 348 19.94 12.08 1.39
CA ALA A 348 20.49 11.52 0.15
C ALA A 348 20.21 12.36 -1.10
N VAL A 349 19.17 13.20 -1.10
CA VAL A 349 18.89 14.09 -2.23
C VAL A 349 20.03 15.07 -2.43
N ASP A 350 20.30 15.44 -3.69
CA ASP A 350 21.32 16.45 -4.01
C ASP A 350 21.00 17.80 -3.34
N ASP A 351 22.00 18.66 -3.16
CA ASP A 351 21.80 19.99 -2.59
C ASP A 351 20.84 20.82 -3.45
N ASN A 352 19.98 21.59 -2.80
CA ASN A 352 18.83 22.26 -3.40
C ASN A 352 17.79 21.31 -4.05
N GLY A 353 17.93 19.99 -3.85
CA GLY A 353 16.98 18.99 -4.30
C GLY A 353 15.68 19.05 -3.49
N THR A 354 14.64 18.46 -4.04
CA THR A 354 13.28 18.52 -3.48
C THR A 354 12.79 17.11 -3.09
N VAL A 355 12.20 16.98 -1.91
CA VAL A 355 11.50 15.78 -1.45
C VAL A 355 10.03 16.13 -1.25
N SER A 356 9.12 15.42 -1.90
CA SER A 356 7.67 15.62 -1.81
C SER A 356 6.98 14.30 -1.52
N PHE A 357 6.58 14.11 -0.26
CA PHE A 357 5.98 12.85 0.20
C PHE A 357 4.57 13.03 0.71
N VAL A 358 3.77 11.99 0.53
CA VAL A 358 2.46 11.85 1.18
C VAL A 358 2.68 11.25 2.58
N LEU A 359 2.32 12.01 3.61
CA LEU A 359 2.67 11.72 4.99
C LEU A 359 1.47 11.92 5.94
N PRO A 360 1.45 11.30 7.12
CA PRO A 360 0.43 11.59 8.11
C PRO A 360 0.61 13.00 8.71
N GLU A 361 -0.49 13.76 8.86
CA GLU A 361 -0.50 15.10 9.47
C GLU A 361 0.12 15.11 10.87
N SER A 362 0.01 14.00 11.60
CA SER A 362 0.59 13.85 12.96
C SER A 362 2.10 14.15 13.02
N MET A 363 2.82 13.98 11.91
CA MET A 363 4.26 14.30 11.85
C MET A 363 4.56 15.77 12.09
N LEU A 364 3.60 16.66 11.85
CA LEU A 364 3.77 18.10 12.08
C LEU A 364 3.78 18.49 13.57
N THR A 365 3.03 17.76 14.42
CA THR A 365 2.73 18.24 15.77
C THR A 365 2.97 17.23 16.89
N VAL A 366 2.86 15.93 16.62
CA VAL A 366 2.93 14.91 17.68
C VAL A 366 4.37 14.73 18.17
N ALA A 367 4.53 14.59 19.48
CA ALA A 367 5.84 14.52 20.15
C ALA A 367 6.71 13.35 19.67
N SER A 368 6.10 12.21 19.28
CA SER A 368 6.86 11.06 18.77
C SER A 368 7.67 11.36 17.49
N HIS A 369 7.33 12.42 16.76
CA HIS A 369 8.03 12.84 15.54
C HIS A 369 8.94 14.09 15.77
N ALA A 370 9.19 14.49 17.04
CA ALA A 370 9.95 15.69 17.35
C ALA A 370 11.38 15.64 16.77
N ARG A 371 12.08 14.49 16.94
CA ARG A 371 13.46 14.36 16.42
C ARG A 371 13.53 14.50 14.91
N LEU A 372 12.54 13.97 14.18
CA LEU A 372 12.48 14.18 12.73
C LEU A 372 12.32 15.66 12.37
N ARG A 373 11.48 16.40 13.09
CA ARG A 373 11.30 17.87 12.84
C ARG A 373 12.59 18.65 13.08
N ASP A 374 13.39 18.27 14.10
CA ASP A 374 14.73 18.86 14.31
C ASP A 374 15.63 18.61 13.10
N ILE A 375 15.69 17.37 12.61
CA ILE A 375 16.46 16.98 11.41
C ILE A 375 15.99 17.76 10.17
N ILE A 376 14.66 17.88 9.98
CA ILE A 376 14.11 18.66 8.87
C ILE A 376 14.56 20.12 8.95
N SER A 377 14.53 20.72 10.17
CA SER A 377 14.94 22.12 10.37
C SER A 377 16.44 22.33 10.14
N GLU A 378 17.25 21.31 10.41
CA GLU A 378 18.70 21.35 10.22
C GLU A 378 19.09 21.22 8.73
N PHE A 379 18.48 20.30 8.00
CA PHE A 379 18.89 19.92 6.63
C PHE A 379 18.03 20.52 5.52
N SER A 380 16.91 21.17 5.84
CA SER A 380 15.97 21.59 4.80
C SER A 380 15.10 22.78 5.20
N ARG A 381 14.39 23.31 4.21
CA ARG A 381 13.28 24.23 4.40
C ARG A 381 11.98 23.66 3.83
N THR A 382 10.89 23.86 4.52
CA THR A 382 9.54 23.55 4.00
C THR A 382 9.20 24.49 2.87
N LYS A 383 8.92 23.95 1.68
CA LYS A 383 8.39 24.71 0.52
C LYS A 383 6.87 24.79 0.54
N ALA A 384 6.21 23.68 0.85
CA ALA A 384 4.76 23.61 0.90
C ALA A 384 4.27 22.47 1.82
N ILE A 385 3.11 22.66 2.40
CA ILE A 385 2.30 21.62 3.04
C ILE A 385 0.91 21.74 2.46
N SER A 386 0.45 20.70 1.78
CA SER A 386 -0.88 20.63 1.19
C SER A 386 -1.70 19.54 1.88
N TYR A 387 -2.92 19.85 2.30
CA TYR A 387 -3.82 18.84 2.83
C TYR A 387 -4.43 18.01 1.72
N VAL A 388 -4.48 16.72 1.92
CA VAL A 388 -5.11 15.80 0.98
C VAL A 388 -6.61 15.82 1.21
N SER A 389 -7.37 16.09 0.14
CA SER A 389 -8.84 16.19 0.19
C SER A 389 -9.52 14.81 0.29
N GLU A 390 -8.82 13.75 -0.07
CA GLU A 390 -9.35 12.38 0.03
C GLU A 390 -9.40 11.94 1.49
N SER A 391 -10.55 11.42 1.93
CA SER A 391 -10.69 10.86 3.26
C SER A 391 -10.00 9.50 3.33
N PHE A 392 -8.91 9.44 4.06
CA PHE A 392 -8.24 8.20 4.47
C PHE A 392 -9.09 7.49 5.52
N ASN A 393 -10.12 6.76 5.10
CA ASN A 393 -11.17 6.21 5.97
C ASN A 393 -10.70 5.24 7.08
N ASN A 394 -9.41 4.96 7.24
CA ASN A 394 -8.86 4.17 8.34
C ASN A 394 -7.65 4.82 9.03
N ALA A 395 -7.14 5.93 8.54
CA ALA A 395 -6.06 6.64 9.23
C ALA A 395 -6.67 7.47 10.38
N GLN A 396 -6.14 7.33 11.58
CA GLN A 396 -6.46 8.20 12.71
C GLN A 396 -5.92 9.64 12.49
N SER A 397 -5.23 9.85 11.38
CA SER A 397 -4.56 11.09 10.99
C SER A 397 -4.95 11.44 9.55
N ARG A 398 -5.15 12.74 9.29
CA ARG A 398 -5.27 13.25 7.93
C ARG A 398 -3.94 13.06 7.20
N ALA A 399 -4.00 12.99 5.88
CA ALA A 399 -2.81 12.99 5.05
C ALA A 399 -2.44 14.41 4.62
N ILE A 400 -1.16 14.63 4.49
CA ILE A 400 -0.58 15.83 3.90
C ILE A 400 0.41 15.45 2.81
N ILE A 401 0.61 16.35 1.86
CA ILE A 401 1.76 16.34 0.97
C ILE A 401 2.74 17.36 1.55
N TRP A 402 3.89 16.87 2.00
CA TRP A 402 4.94 17.71 2.56
C TRP A 402 6.09 17.82 1.57
N THR A 403 6.30 19.02 1.05
CA THR A 403 7.36 19.33 0.10
C THR A 403 8.47 20.10 0.80
N LEU A 404 9.64 19.48 0.87
CA LEU A 404 10.87 19.99 1.47
C LEU A 404 11.92 20.26 0.39
N MET A 405 12.77 21.23 0.63
CA MET A 405 13.95 21.49 -0.18
C MET A 405 15.18 21.42 0.72
N LYS A 406 16.14 20.55 0.36
CA LYS A 406 17.41 20.47 1.05
C LYS A 406 18.16 21.81 0.97
N THR A 407 18.69 22.25 2.09
CA THR A 407 19.55 23.43 2.14
C THR A 407 20.99 23.02 1.90
N THR A 408 21.77 23.88 1.25
CA THR A 408 23.23 23.78 1.23
C THR A 408 23.77 24.21 2.57
N ASP A 409 24.66 23.43 3.17
CA ASP A 409 25.49 23.92 4.28
C ASP A 409 26.34 25.09 3.78
N GLU A 410 25.93 26.33 4.02
CA GLU A 410 26.78 27.52 3.82
C GLU A 410 27.82 27.70 4.95
N SER A 411 27.99 26.68 5.80
CA SER A 411 28.92 26.69 6.94
C SER A 411 30.01 25.63 6.78
N SER A 412 30.79 25.72 5.69
CA SER A 412 32.10 25.04 5.61
C SER A 412 33.15 25.95 4.95
#